data_ce56de519a52bf18d3dbfc09d09b80c6
#
_entry.id   ce56de519a52bf18d3dbfc09d09b80c6
#
_cell.length_a   1.000
_cell.length_b   1.000
_cell.length_c   1.000
_cell.angle_alpha   90.00
_cell.angle_beta   90.00
_cell.angle_gamma   90.00
#
_symmetry.space_group_name_H-M   'P 1'
#
loop_
_entity.id
_entity.type
_entity.pdbx_description
1 polymer ?
#
loop_
_entity_poly.entity_id
_entity_poly.type
_entity_poly.pdbx_seq_one_letter_code
_entity_poly.pdbx_strand_id
1 'polypeptide(L)'
;MGKFRPAMSIRVVACALLATALAAVPAYADARSEAKSQVAFGIDVAQRGLWREAIYRWERAVQIDPLYAAAFNNLAVAYEHEGQLDKAKQAYEKALEAEPNNLQIRQNYELFKEINDRTSADKDKP
;
A
#
# COMPACT_ATOMS: atom_id res chain seq x y z
N MET A 1 36.90 -46.22 30.17
CA MET A 1 35.66 -46.53 29.44
C MET A 1 34.96 -45.19 29.17
N GLY A 2 35.15 -44.66 28.00
CA GLY A 2 34.54 -43.41 27.59
C GLY A 2 33.09 -43.64 27.08
N LYS A 3 32.12 -42.99 27.69
CA LYS A 3 30.79 -42.98 27.14
C LYS A 3 30.73 -41.96 25.98
N PHE A 4 30.58 -42.46 24.77
CA PHE A 4 30.27 -41.61 23.61
C PHE A 4 28.90 -40.98 23.77
N ARG A 5 28.83 -39.67 23.85
CA ARG A 5 27.56 -38.91 23.66
C ARG A 5 27.45 -38.60 22.18
N PRO A 6 26.38 -39.03 21.50
CA PRO A 6 26.18 -38.60 20.13
C PRO A 6 25.93 -37.09 20.10
N ALA A 7 26.74 -36.37 19.34
CA ALA A 7 26.49 -34.97 19.03
C ALA A 7 25.16 -34.89 18.29
N MET A 8 24.19 -34.22 18.89
CA MET A 8 22.92 -33.91 18.23
C MET A 8 23.20 -33.04 17.01
N SER A 9 22.90 -33.59 15.86
CA SER A 9 23.22 -33.01 14.56
C SER A 9 22.51 -31.69 14.37
N ILE A 10 23.27 -30.61 14.19
CA ILE A 10 22.87 -29.28 13.74
C ILE A 10 21.98 -29.31 12.44
N ARG A 11 21.95 -30.45 11.76
CA ARG A 11 21.17 -30.66 10.53
C ARG A 11 19.64 -30.64 10.70
N VAL A 12 19.11 -30.91 11.89
CA VAL A 12 17.65 -30.94 12.13
C VAL A 12 17.06 -29.53 12.30
N VAL A 13 17.85 -28.59 12.82
CA VAL A 13 17.38 -27.20 13.05
C VAL A 13 17.28 -26.41 11.73
N ALA A 14 18.17 -26.68 10.77
CA ALA A 14 18.17 -26.01 9.47
C ALA A 14 16.93 -26.36 8.60
N CYS A 15 16.43 -27.60 8.70
CA CYS A 15 15.23 -27.99 7.94
C CYS A 15 13.93 -27.40 8.48
N ALA A 16 13.84 -27.14 9.79
CA ALA A 16 12.64 -26.56 10.40
C ALA A 16 12.46 -25.07 10.05
N LEU A 17 13.56 -24.32 9.90
CA LEU A 17 13.52 -22.91 9.53
C LEU A 17 13.17 -22.68 8.05
N LEU A 18 13.54 -23.60 7.17
CA LEU A 18 13.19 -23.55 5.75
C LEU A 18 11.71 -23.86 5.49
N ALA A 19 11.10 -24.72 6.30
CA ALA A 19 9.69 -25.08 6.16
C ALA A 19 8.73 -23.92 6.54
N THR A 20 9.11 -23.08 7.50
CA THR A 20 8.28 -21.93 7.90
C THR A 20 8.32 -20.76 6.92
N ALA A 21 9.44 -20.58 6.20
CA ALA A 21 9.55 -19.54 5.17
C ALA A 21 8.73 -19.87 3.92
N LEU A 22 8.58 -21.15 3.58
CA LEU A 22 7.83 -21.59 2.40
C LEU A 22 6.30 -21.47 2.57
N ALA A 23 5.80 -21.49 3.81
CA ALA A 23 4.37 -21.39 4.09
C ALA A 23 3.83 -19.93 4.08
N ALA A 24 4.70 -18.93 4.22
CA ALA A 24 4.29 -17.53 4.24
C ALA A 24 4.11 -16.90 2.85
N VAL A 25 4.79 -17.42 1.84
CA VAL A 25 4.76 -16.88 0.47
C VAL A 25 3.39 -16.99 -0.20
N PRO A 26 2.65 -18.11 -0.13
CA PRO A 26 1.33 -18.19 -0.74
C PRO A 26 0.31 -17.24 -0.11
N ALA A 27 0.28 -17.08 1.21
CA ALA A 27 -0.65 -16.19 1.88
C ALA A 27 -0.45 -14.72 1.50
N TYR A 28 0.79 -14.28 1.32
CA TYR A 28 1.10 -12.92 0.87
C TYR A 28 0.73 -12.70 -0.61
N ALA A 29 0.96 -13.69 -1.47
CA ALA A 29 0.56 -13.65 -2.87
C ALA A 29 -0.96 -13.58 -3.04
N ASP A 30 -1.72 -14.28 -2.20
CA ASP A 30 -3.18 -14.26 -2.17
C ASP A 30 -3.70 -12.88 -1.71
N ALA A 31 -3.14 -12.30 -0.66
CA ALA A 31 -3.48 -10.97 -0.18
C ALA A 31 -3.24 -9.90 -1.27
N ARG A 32 -2.10 -9.92 -1.95
CA ARG A 32 -1.81 -9.02 -3.06
C ARG A 32 -2.79 -9.20 -4.22
N SER A 33 -3.15 -10.43 -4.55
CA SER A 33 -4.13 -10.72 -5.61
C SER A 33 -5.51 -10.18 -5.27
N GLU A 34 -5.96 -10.37 -4.03
CA GLU A 34 -7.23 -9.84 -3.56
C GLU A 34 -7.23 -8.30 -3.52
N ALA A 35 -6.16 -7.67 -3.03
CA ALA A 35 -6.02 -6.22 -3.04
C ALA A 35 -6.07 -5.64 -4.47
N LYS A 36 -5.43 -6.29 -5.44
CA LYS A 36 -5.51 -5.91 -6.85
C LYS A 36 -6.95 -5.97 -7.40
N SER A 37 -7.71 -6.96 -7.00
CA SER A 37 -9.13 -7.09 -7.36
C SER A 37 -9.95 -5.91 -6.83
N GLN A 38 -9.73 -5.51 -5.59
CA GLN A 38 -10.39 -4.33 -5.00
C GLN A 38 -9.98 -3.04 -5.73
N VAL A 39 -8.71 -2.90 -6.09
CA VAL A 39 -8.22 -1.75 -6.85
C VAL A 39 -8.87 -1.68 -8.23
N ALA A 40 -8.93 -2.78 -8.96
CA ALA A 40 -9.53 -2.84 -10.28
C ALA A 40 -11.02 -2.46 -10.24
N PHE A 41 -11.76 -2.99 -9.26
CA PHE A 41 -13.15 -2.62 -9.07
C PHE A 41 -13.32 -1.13 -8.72
N GLY A 42 -12.46 -0.61 -7.85
CA GLY A 42 -12.44 0.82 -7.49
C GLY A 42 -12.22 1.73 -8.70
N ILE A 43 -11.33 1.34 -9.62
CA ILE A 43 -11.10 2.08 -10.87
C ILE A 43 -12.36 2.10 -11.74
N ASP A 44 -13.02 0.95 -11.91
CA ASP A 44 -14.26 0.87 -12.70
C ASP A 44 -15.36 1.79 -12.16
N VAL A 45 -15.60 1.77 -10.86
CA VAL A 45 -16.62 2.64 -10.26
C VAL A 45 -16.24 4.12 -10.24
N ALA A 46 -14.96 4.44 -10.11
CA ALA A 46 -14.46 5.82 -10.21
C ALA A 46 -14.68 6.40 -11.62
N GLN A 47 -14.44 5.61 -12.65
CA GLN A 47 -14.71 6.00 -14.05
C GLN A 47 -16.18 6.33 -14.30
N ARG A 48 -17.08 5.76 -13.52
CA ARG A 48 -18.52 6.05 -13.53
C ARG A 48 -18.91 7.22 -12.60
N GLY A 49 -17.95 7.90 -11.99
CA GLY A 49 -18.19 9.00 -11.07
C GLY A 49 -18.59 8.59 -9.65
N LEU A 50 -18.53 7.31 -9.32
CA LEU A 50 -18.91 6.77 -8.01
C LEU A 50 -17.71 6.81 -7.03
N TRP A 51 -17.21 8.02 -6.74
CA TRP A 51 -15.97 8.22 -5.97
C TRP A 51 -16.03 7.64 -4.56
N ARG A 52 -17.16 7.71 -3.88
CA ARG A 52 -17.32 7.14 -2.52
C ARG A 52 -17.17 5.62 -2.51
N GLU A 53 -17.72 4.94 -3.53
CA GLU A 53 -17.55 3.50 -3.68
C GLU A 53 -16.09 3.16 -4.02
N ALA A 54 -15.45 3.96 -4.89
CA ALA A 54 -14.04 3.78 -5.21
C ALA A 54 -13.16 3.90 -3.95
N ILE A 55 -13.38 4.91 -3.13
CA ILE A 55 -12.67 5.09 -1.84
C ILE A 55 -12.86 3.84 -0.98
N TYR A 56 -14.08 3.38 -0.80
CA TYR A 56 -14.35 2.17 -0.01
C TYR A 56 -13.55 0.95 -0.52
N ARG A 57 -13.52 0.75 -1.85
CA ARG A 57 -12.77 -0.36 -2.46
C ARG A 57 -11.26 -0.24 -2.25
N TRP A 58 -10.72 0.95 -2.39
CA TRP A 58 -9.29 1.18 -2.19
C TRP A 58 -8.88 1.18 -0.71
N GLU A 59 -9.74 1.61 0.19
CA GLU A 59 -9.56 1.42 1.64
C GLU A 59 -9.51 -0.07 2.01
N ARG A 60 -10.38 -0.89 1.40
CA ARG A 60 -10.33 -2.34 1.55
C ARG A 60 -9.02 -2.92 1.01
N ALA A 61 -8.55 -2.45 -0.15
CA ALA A 61 -7.29 -2.89 -0.73
C ALA A 61 -6.10 -2.66 0.20
N VAL A 62 -5.99 -1.49 0.82
CA VAL A 62 -4.89 -1.18 1.74
C VAL A 62 -5.00 -1.88 3.09
N GLN A 63 -6.19 -2.29 3.50
CA GLN A 63 -6.37 -3.16 4.67
C GLN A 63 -5.89 -4.58 4.40
N ILE A 64 -6.16 -5.10 3.19
CA ILE A 64 -5.74 -6.44 2.76
C ILE A 64 -4.22 -6.47 2.54
N ASP A 65 -3.68 -5.47 1.84
CA ASP A 65 -2.25 -5.35 1.57
C ASP A 65 -1.75 -3.91 1.86
N PRO A 66 -1.23 -3.67 3.08
CA PRO A 66 -0.74 -2.35 3.49
C PRO A 66 0.51 -1.85 2.75
N LEU A 67 1.13 -2.70 1.92
CA LEU A 67 2.30 -2.34 1.11
C LEU A 67 1.93 -2.08 -0.36
N TYR A 68 0.64 -2.04 -0.68
CA TYR A 68 0.20 -1.84 -2.06
C TYR A 68 0.14 -0.34 -2.41
N ALA A 69 1.26 0.21 -2.86
CA ALA A 69 1.44 1.62 -3.17
C ALA A 69 0.40 2.16 -4.18
N ALA A 70 0.02 1.38 -5.19
CA ALA A 70 -0.98 1.78 -6.17
C ALA A 70 -2.36 2.04 -5.54
N ALA A 71 -2.76 1.27 -4.52
CA ALA A 71 -4.01 1.49 -3.81
C ALA A 71 -3.99 2.79 -3.01
N PHE A 72 -2.88 3.09 -2.33
CA PHE A 72 -2.70 4.36 -1.64
C PHE A 72 -2.69 5.56 -2.60
N ASN A 73 -2.03 5.45 -3.75
CA ASN A 73 -2.03 6.50 -4.76
C ASN A 73 -3.46 6.78 -5.29
N ASN A 74 -4.24 5.74 -5.54
CA ASN A 74 -5.63 5.90 -5.97
C ASN A 74 -6.51 6.53 -4.88
N LEU A 75 -6.31 6.15 -3.62
CA LEU A 75 -6.97 6.79 -2.48
C LEU A 75 -6.64 8.28 -2.40
N ALA A 76 -5.37 8.64 -2.59
CA ALA A 76 -4.95 10.03 -2.57
C ALA A 76 -5.70 10.85 -3.63
N VAL A 77 -5.74 10.39 -4.86
CA VAL A 77 -6.48 11.04 -5.97
C VAL A 77 -7.97 11.16 -5.65
N ALA A 78 -8.58 10.12 -5.08
CA ALA A 78 -10.00 10.16 -4.73
C ALA A 78 -10.29 11.13 -3.56
N TYR A 79 -9.42 11.16 -2.56
CA TYR A 79 -9.54 12.13 -1.46
C TYR A 79 -9.36 13.58 -1.94
N GLU A 80 -8.46 13.82 -2.92
CA GLU A 80 -8.37 15.13 -3.58
C GLU A 80 -9.70 15.50 -4.24
N HIS A 81 -10.27 14.58 -5.01
CA HIS A 81 -11.54 14.78 -5.70
C HIS A 81 -12.68 15.12 -4.74
N GLU A 82 -12.70 14.49 -3.56
CA GLU A 82 -13.69 14.74 -2.50
C GLU A 82 -13.32 15.94 -1.58
N GLY A 83 -12.22 16.63 -1.85
CA GLY A 83 -11.77 17.76 -1.05
C GLY A 83 -11.20 17.40 0.33
N GLN A 84 -10.89 16.13 0.56
CA GLN A 84 -10.32 15.62 1.81
C GLN A 84 -8.78 15.69 1.76
N LEU A 85 -8.24 16.90 1.75
CA LEU A 85 -6.84 17.18 1.42
C LEU A 85 -5.84 16.59 2.43
N ASP A 86 -6.17 16.55 3.72
CA ASP A 86 -5.30 15.93 4.73
C ASP A 86 -5.19 14.41 4.53
N LYS A 87 -6.29 13.76 4.17
CA LYS A 87 -6.29 12.33 3.85
C LYS A 87 -5.55 12.05 2.55
N ALA A 88 -5.69 12.91 1.54
CA ALA A 88 -4.96 12.81 0.30
C ALA A 88 -3.44 12.85 0.54
N LYS A 89 -2.98 13.84 1.31
CA LYS A 89 -1.57 13.96 1.71
C LYS A 89 -1.05 12.69 2.38
N GLN A 90 -1.75 12.21 3.40
CA GLN A 90 -1.37 10.99 4.12
C GLN A 90 -1.31 9.76 3.20
N ALA A 91 -2.25 9.64 2.27
CA ALA A 91 -2.27 8.54 1.32
C ALA A 91 -1.09 8.59 0.34
N TYR A 92 -0.73 9.77 -0.18
CA TYR A 92 0.48 9.93 -1.00
C TYR A 92 1.75 9.58 -0.23
N GLU A 93 1.88 10.02 1.02
CA GLU A 93 3.03 9.71 1.88
C GLU A 93 3.15 8.20 2.07
N LYS A 94 2.06 7.50 2.37
CA LYS A 94 2.04 6.03 2.49
C LYS A 94 2.38 5.32 1.18
N ALA A 95 1.93 5.83 0.05
CA ALA A 95 2.30 5.29 -1.25
C ALA A 95 3.82 5.40 -1.50
N LEU A 96 4.44 6.52 -1.15
CA LEU A 96 5.88 6.74 -1.28
C LEU A 96 6.70 5.99 -0.21
N GLU A 97 6.15 5.73 0.99
CA GLU A 97 6.78 4.83 1.95
C GLU A 97 6.88 3.41 1.39
N ALA A 98 5.83 2.93 0.71
CA ALA A 98 5.81 1.61 0.10
C ALA A 98 6.69 1.52 -1.16
N GLU A 99 6.69 2.54 -2.00
CA GLU A 99 7.48 2.62 -3.25
C GLU A 99 8.17 3.99 -3.38
N PRO A 100 9.32 4.23 -2.68
CA PRO A 100 9.97 5.55 -2.65
C PRO A 100 10.45 6.05 -4.01
N ASN A 101 10.74 5.14 -4.93
CA ASN A 101 11.28 5.44 -6.26
C ASN A 101 10.22 5.44 -7.38
N ASN A 102 8.93 5.30 -7.03
CA ASN A 102 7.85 5.34 -8.02
C ASN A 102 7.65 6.77 -8.51
N LEU A 103 8.09 7.02 -9.75
CA LEU A 103 8.08 8.34 -10.36
C LEU A 103 6.65 8.90 -10.52
N GLN A 104 5.70 8.06 -10.88
CA GLN A 104 4.30 8.47 -11.07
C GLN A 104 3.68 8.95 -9.77
N ILE A 105 3.85 8.21 -8.68
CA ILE A 105 3.35 8.59 -7.35
C ILE A 105 3.99 9.91 -6.91
N ARG A 106 5.30 10.06 -7.10
CA ARG A 106 6.02 11.28 -6.78
C ARG A 106 5.48 12.48 -7.55
N GLN A 107 5.29 12.34 -8.85
CA GLN A 107 4.73 13.40 -9.70
C GLN A 107 3.32 13.79 -9.27
N ASN A 108 2.46 12.83 -8.95
CA ASN A 108 1.11 13.09 -8.45
C ASN A 108 1.16 13.86 -7.13
N TYR A 109 2.03 13.47 -6.21
CA TYR A 109 2.16 14.15 -4.92
C TYR A 109 2.74 15.56 -5.04
N GLU A 110 3.74 15.78 -5.89
CA GLU A 110 4.28 17.12 -6.15
C GLU A 110 3.21 18.05 -6.73
N LEU A 111 2.44 17.58 -7.72
CA LEU A 111 1.33 18.32 -8.30
C LEU A 111 0.26 18.68 -7.26
N PHE A 112 -0.11 17.71 -6.42
CA PHE A 112 -1.03 17.91 -5.32
C PHE A 112 -0.55 19.02 -4.37
N LYS A 113 0.72 19.00 -3.96
CA LYS A 113 1.30 20.04 -3.09
C LYS A 113 1.27 21.41 -3.76
N GLU A 114 1.68 21.50 -5.02
CA GLU A 114 1.71 22.76 -5.77
C GLU A 114 0.33 23.40 -5.87
N ILE A 115 -0.71 22.63 -6.14
CA ILE A 115 -2.10 23.11 -6.23
C ILE A 115 -2.58 23.61 -4.87
N ASN A 116 -2.30 22.84 -3.80
CA ASN A 116 -2.72 23.21 -2.45
C ASN A 116 -2.03 24.46 -1.93
N ASP A 117 -0.74 24.61 -2.17
CA ASP A 117 0.02 25.78 -1.74
C ASP A 117 -0.50 27.05 -2.42
N ARG A 118 -0.81 26.98 -3.72
CA ARG A 118 -1.43 28.10 -4.46
C ARG A 118 -2.80 28.48 -3.89
N THR A 119 -3.64 27.50 -3.60
CA THR A 119 -4.99 27.72 -3.08
C THR A 119 -4.96 28.34 -1.67
N SER A 120 -3.98 27.95 -0.85
CA SER A 120 -3.78 28.53 0.48
C SER A 120 -3.30 29.97 0.39
N ALA A 121 -2.34 30.27 -0.48
CA ALA A 121 -1.80 31.60 -0.69
C ALA A 121 -2.86 32.61 -1.22
N ASP A 122 -3.84 32.14 -2.00
CA ASP A 122 -4.92 32.99 -2.51
C ASP A 122 -6.01 33.29 -1.46
N LYS A 123 -6.17 32.42 -0.46
CA LYS A 123 -7.10 32.65 0.68
C LYS A 123 -6.59 33.69 1.67
N ASP A 124 -5.28 33.87 1.75
CA ASP A 124 -4.63 34.81 2.70
C ASP A 124 -4.39 36.19 2.09
N LYS A 125 -4.82 36.44 0.85
CA LYS A 125 -4.80 37.79 0.28
C LYS A 125 -5.98 38.62 0.78
N PRO A 126 -5.74 39.85 1.30
CA PRO A 126 -6.76 40.75 1.78
C PRO A 126 -7.69 41.25 0.66
#